data_1aed1bcaa209b7886a20b9155e623d87
#
_entry.id   1aed1bcaa209b7886a20b9155e623d87
#
_cell.length_a   1.000
_cell.length_b   1.000
_cell.length_c   1.000
_cell.angle_alpha   90.00
_cell.angle_beta   90.00
_cell.angle_gamma   90.00
#
_symmetry.space_group_name_H-M   'P 1'
#
loop_
_entity.id
_entity.type
_entity.pdbx_description
1 polymer ?
#
loop_
_entity_poly.entity_id
_entity_poly.type
_entity_poly.pdbx_seq_one_letter_code
_entity_poly.pdbx_strand_id
1 'polypeptide(L)'
;DSFIAIQERIALQMPELSLVDEDYGQLITDEDTYPVTFPCVLISTIDTDWTDIGMGVQKGDCNITVKLAIDCYDDTHYGSGTTDKIRERLQMNNSLYKLLQGFRISKEMGSLKRTKSTDYAIPGGKKVYETTFRFNYHDNSAAIRQ
;
A
#
# COMPACT_ATOMS: atom_id res chain seq x y z
N ASP A 1 14.45 -1.65 6.73
CA ASP A 1 13.06 -1.80 7.14
C ASP A 1 12.15 -1.87 5.92
N SER A 2 11.25 -2.86 5.93
CA SER A 2 10.35 -3.13 4.81
C SER A 2 9.40 -1.97 4.53
N PHE A 3 8.86 -1.37 5.57
CA PHE A 3 7.96 -0.22 5.44
C PHE A 3 8.65 0.95 4.73
N ILE A 4 9.83 1.31 5.20
CA ILE A 4 10.59 2.44 4.65
C ILE A 4 10.94 2.19 3.18
N ALA A 5 11.36 0.97 2.84
CA ALA A 5 11.71 0.63 1.45
C ALA A 5 10.51 0.76 0.51
N ILE A 6 9.33 0.31 0.95
CA ILE A 6 8.09 0.42 0.17
C ILE A 6 7.66 1.88 0.05
N GLN A 7 7.72 2.63 1.15
CA GLN A 7 7.37 4.06 1.17
C GLN A 7 8.24 4.87 0.21
N GLU A 8 9.55 4.67 0.27
CA GLU A 8 10.50 5.37 -0.59
C GLU A 8 10.28 5.03 -2.06
N ARG A 9 10.06 3.74 -2.36
CA ARG A 9 9.80 3.33 -3.74
C ARG A 9 8.57 4.02 -4.32
N ILE A 10 7.49 4.10 -3.56
CA ILE A 10 6.27 4.77 -3.99
C ILE A 10 6.51 6.27 -4.16
N ALA A 11 7.09 6.90 -3.15
CA ALA A 11 7.29 8.35 -3.16
C ALA A 11 8.22 8.81 -4.30
N LEU A 12 9.28 8.07 -4.56
CA LEU A 12 10.26 8.42 -5.60
C LEU A 12 9.75 8.13 -7.02
N GLN A 13 8.96 7.08 -7.19
CA GLN A 13 8.49 6.66 -8.51
C GLN A 13 7.12 7.25 -8.88
N MET A 14 6.39 7.79 -7.92
CA MET A 14 5.08 8.42 -8.13
C MET A 14 5.07 9.83 -7.52
N PRO A 15 5.83 10.77 -8.12
CA PRO A 15 5.94 12.14 -7.58
C PRO A 15 4.63 12.93 -7.66
N GLU A 16 3.63 12.45 -8.39
CA GLU A 16 2.30 13.05 -8.46
C GLU A 16 1.50 12.90 -7.16
N LEU A 17 1.90 11.99 -6.27
CA LEU A 17 1.23 11.81 -4.97
C LEU A 17 1.57 12.97 -4.03
N SER A 18 0.54 13.53 -3.39
CA SER A 18 0.71 14.60 -2.41
C SER A 18 1.23 14.10 -1.07
N LEU A 19 0.98 12.83 -0.75
CA LEU A 19 1.33 12.26 0.55
C LEU A 19 1.57 10.76 0.39
N VAL A 20 2.64 10.25 0.98
CA VAL A 20 2.90 8.81 1.14
C VAL A 20 3.24 8.59 2.60
N ASP A 21 2.34 7.98 3.35
CA ASP A 21 2.44 7.90 4.80
C ASP A 21 1.98 6.54 5.32
N GLU A 22 2.23 6.32 6.59
CA GLU A 22 1.69 5.18 7.33
C GLU A 22 0.19 5.38 7.56
N ASP A 23 -0.57 4.29 7.54
CA ASP A 23 -2.02 4.36 7.77
C ASP A 23 -2.30 4.40 9.28
N TYR A 24 -2.79 5.53 9.76
CA TYR A 24 -3.23 5.73 11.14
C TYR A 24 -4.75 5.85 11.27
N GLY A 25 -5.49 5.56 10.19
CA GLY A 25 -6.93 5.78 10.14
C GLY A 25 -7.31 7.22 9.80
N GLN A 26 -6.43 8.01 9.23
CA GLN A 26 -6.64 9.43 8.94
C GLN A 26 -7.71 9.69 7.89
N LEU A 27 -8.06 8.69 7.07
CA LEU A 27 -9.14 8.84 6.07
C LEU A 27 -10.55 8.83 6.67
N ILE A 28 -10.70 8.27 7.87
CA ILE A 28 -12.00 8.04 8.51
C ILE A 28 -12.17 8.82 9.81
N THR A 29 -11.21 9.65 10.18
CA THR A 29 -11.29 10.49 11.36
C THR A 29 -11.65 11.92 10.99
N ASP A 30 -12.47 12.58 11.83
CA ASP A 30 -12.79 14.00 11.72
C ASP A 30 -11.77 14.89 12.43
N GLU A 31 -10.73 14.29 13.01
CA GLU A 31 -9.72 15.04 13.75
C GLU A 31 -8.72 15.72 12.80
N ASP A 32 -8.46 17.01 13.02
CA ASP A 32 -7.48 17.78 12.27
C ASP A 32 -6.02 17.41 12.59
N THR A 33 -5.83 16.44 13.48
CA THR A 33 -4.51 16.04 14.00
C THR A 33 -3.63 15.40 12.92
N TYR A 34 -4.24 14.77 11.92
CA TYR A 34 -3.54 14.11 10.83
C TYR A 34 -4.05 14.62 9.49
N PRO A 35 -3.53 15.77 9.01
CA PRO A 35 -3.97 16.31 7.74
C PRO A 35 -3.62 15.39 6.58
N VAL A 36 -4.60 15.16 5.71
CA VAL A 36 -4.44 14.32 4.52
C VAL A 36 -4.62 15.17 3.29
N THR A 37 -3.64 15.13 2.40
CA THR A 37 -3.71 15.76 1.08
C THR A 37 -3.84 14.69 0.02
N PHE A 38 -4.54 14.98 -1.07
CA PHE A 38 -4.87 14.01 -2.11
C PHE A 38 -4.22 14.38 -3.45
N PRO A 39 -3.88 13.42 -4.30
CA PRO A 39 -3.95 11.97 -4.05
C PRO A 39 -2.90 11.53 -3.04
N CYS A 40 -3.24 10.52 -2.24
CA CYS A 40 -2.30 10.00 -1.24
C CYS A 40 -2.24 8.48 -1.28
N VAL A 41 -1.12 7.94 -0.79
CA VAL A 41 -0.98 6.52 -0.51
C VAL A 41 -0.74 6.35 0.97
N LEU A 42 -1.54 5.50 1.61
CA LEU A 42 -1.38 5.11 3.00
C LEU A 42 -1.04 3.63 3.07
N ILE A 43 0.00 3.33 3.83
CA ILE A 43 0.56 1.99 3.93
C ILE A 43 0.28 1.47 5.32
N SER A 44 -0.39 0.30 5.41
CA SER A 44 -0.67 -0.32 6.70
C SER A 44 0.60 -0.82 7.37
N THR A 45 0.50 -1.08 8.65
CA THR A 45 1.53 -1.85 9.35
C THR A 45 1.64 -3.24 8.74
N ILE A 46 2.85 -3.79 8.75
CA ILE A 46 3.10 -5.14 8.23
C ILE A 46 2.64 -6.15 9.27
N ASP A 47 1.69 -7.00 8.86
CA ASP A 47 1.19 -8.09 9.67
C ASP A 47 1.95 -9.36 9.29
N THR A 48 2.59 -10.00 10.27
CA THR A 48 3.48 -11.13 10.00
C THR A 48 3.11 -12.32 10.87
N ASP A 49 2.89 -13.46 10.21
CA ASP A 49 2.74 -14.77 10.87
C ASP A 49 4.08 -15.50 10.82
N TRP A 50 4.58 -15.90 11.98
CA TRP A 50 5.90 -16.51 12.11
C TRP A 50 5.80 -18.03 12.22
N THR A 51 6.73 -18.72 11.56
CA THR A 51 6.93 -20.16 11.68
C THR A 51 8.37 -20.43 12.06
N ASP A 52 8.57 -21.20 13.13
CA ASP A 52 9.90 -21.61 13.56
C ASP A 52 10.43 -22.70 12.63
N ILE A 53 11.62 -22.50 12.10
CA ILE A 53 12.28 -23.47 11.21
C ILE A 53 13.55 -24.05 11.83
N GLY A 54 13.76 -23.80 13.13
CA GLY A 54 14.85 -24.40 13.92
C GLY A 54 16.09 -23.53 14.02
N MET A 55 16.92 -23.80 14.99
CA MET A 55 18.20 -23.13 15.24
C MET A 55 18.08 -21.61 15.41
N GLY A 56 16.96 -21.14 15.95
CA GLY A 56 16.69 -19.72 16.17
C GLY A 56 16.26 -18.95 14.90
N VAL A 57 16.06 -19.65 13.79
CA VAL A 57 15.61 -19.05 12.53
C VAL A 57 14.11 -19.20 12.38
N GLN A 58 13.44 -18.13 11.95
CA GLN A 58 12.01 -18.14 11.72
C GLN A 58 11.69 -17.68 10.29
N LYS A 59 10.61 -18.25 9.75
CA LYS A 59 10.02 -17.79 8.49
C LYS A 59 8.82 -16.91 8.79
N GLY A 60 8.79 -15.71 8.21
CA GLY A 60 7.65 -14.79 8.30
C GLY A 60 6.84 -14.81 7.02
N ASP A 61 5.51 -14.94 7.15
CA ASP A 61 4.56 -14.69 6.09
C ASP A 61 3.92 -13.34 6.37
N CYS A 62 4.19 -12.36 5.53
CA CYS A 62 3.85 -10.96 5.75
C CYS A 62 2.72 -10.51 4.84
N ASN A 63 1.82 -9.72 5.38
CA ASN A 63 0.80 -9.01 4.61
C ASN A 63 0.96 -7.52 4.82
N ILE A 64 0.79 -6.76 3.75
CA ILE A 64 0.78 -5.31 3.78
C ILE A 64 -0.35 -4.81 2.90
N THR A 65 -1.09 -3.83 3.38
CA THR A 65 -2.19 -3.21 2.63
C THR A 65 -1.81 -1.79 2.25
N VAL A 66 -2.01 -1.46 0.99
CA VAL A 66 -1.70 -0.15 0.43
C VAL A 66 -3.01 0.46 -0.07
N LYS A 67 -3.33 1.65 0.42
CA LYS A 67 -4.53 2.40 0.04
C LYS A 67 -4.14 3.61 -0.78
N LEU A 68 -4.69 3.71 -2.00
CA LEU A 68 -4.62 4.91 -2.82
C LEU A 68 -5.95 5.66 -2.66
N ALA A 69 -5.91 6.86 -2.13
CA ALA A 69 -7.09 7.68 -1.92
C ALA A 69 -7.05 8.92 -2.82
N ILE A 70 -8.15 9.18 -3.48
CA ILE A 70 -8.27 10.25 -4.50
C ILE A 70 -9.52 11.06 -4.24
N ASP A 71 -9.42 12.39 -4.38
CA ASP A 71 -10.57 13.28 -4.40
C ASP A 71 -11.40 13.02 -5.66
N CYS A 72 -12.69 12.83 -5.47
CA CYS A 72 -13.62 12.51 -6.55
C CYS A 72 -14.90 13.35 -6.42
N TYR A 73 -14.76 14.66 -6.56
CA TYR A 73 -15.91 15.57 -6.46
C TYR A 73 -16.75 15.61 -7.72
N ASP A 74 -16.24 15.04 -8.82
CA ASP A 74 -16.92 15.10 -10.10
C ASP A 74 -18.01 14.03 -10.20
N ASP A 75 -19.05 14.38 -10.93
CA ASP A 75 -20.09 13.43 -11.30
C ASP A 75 -19.52 12.40 -12.29
N THR A 76 -19.75 11.13 -12.03
CA THR A 76 -19.17 10.02 -12.79
C THR A 76 -20.18 9.13 -13.49
N HIS A 77 -21.46 9.51 -13.52
CA HIS A 77 -22.44 8.73 -14.27
C HIS A 77 -22.17 8.76 -15.77
N TYR A 78 -22.66 7.78 -16.47
CA TYR A 78 -22.52 7.72 -17.93
C TYR A 78 -23.11 8.96 -18.59
N GLY A 79 -22.33 9.60 -19.44
CA GLY A 79 -22.74 10.83 -20.11
C GLY A 79 -22.40 12.11 -19.35
N SER A 80 -21.76 12.03 -18.20
CA SER A 80 -21.36 13.21 -17.41
C SER A 80 -20.16 13.97 -18.00
N GLY A 81 -19.43 13.35 -18.95
CA GLY A 81 -18.23 13.94 -19.56
C GLY A 81 -16.96 13.76 -18.72
N THR A 82 -16.99 12.93 -17.67
CA THR A 82 -15.86 12.74 -16.75
C THR A 82 -15.11 11.41 -16.95
N THR A 83 -15.31 10.74 -18.08
CA THR A 83 -14.68 9.46 -18.38
C THR A 83 -13.16 9.51 -18.28
N ASP A 84 -12.55 10.61 -18.73
CA ASP A 84 -11.09 10.75 -18.67
C ASP A 84 -10.57 10.81 -17.23
N LYS A 85 -11.31 11.44 -16.32
CA LYS A 85 -10.97 11.48 -14.90
C LYS A 85 -11.05 10.11 -14.26
N ILE A 86 -12.04 9.31 -14.64
CA ILE A 86 -12.14 7.90 -14.19
C ILE A 86 -10.94 7.10 -14.68
N ARG A 87 -10.55 7.28 -15.95
CA ARG A 87 -9.36 6.60 -16.50
C ARG A 87 -8.10 7.01 -15.77
N GLU A 88 -7.91 8.28 -15.45
CA GLU A 88 -6.74 8.75 -14.72
C GLU A 88 -6.61 8.07 -13.35
N ARG A 89 -7.72 7.91 -12.62
CA ARG A 89 -7.72 7.21 -11.34
C ARG A 89 -7.33 5.76 -11.49
N LEU A 90 -7.92 5.08 -12.47
CA LEU A 90 -7.64 3.67 -12.73
C LEU A 90 -6.19 3.47 -13.17
N GLN A 91 -5.66 4.38 -13.98
CA GLN A 91 -4.26 4.35 -14.41
C GLN A 91 -3.31 4.57 -13.23
N MET A 92 -3.63 5.50 -12.33
CA MET A 92 -2.83 5.74 -11.14
C MET A 92 -2.77 4.51 -10.24
N ASN A 93 -3.91 3.86 -10.02
CA ASN A 93 -3.97 2.62 -9.24
C ASN A 93 -3.19 1.50 -9.93
N ASN A 94 -3.29 1.39 -11.24
CA ASN A 94 -2.53 0.38 -12.01
C ASN A 94 -1.03 0.67 -11.96
N SER A 95 -0.61 1.92 -12.01
CA SER A 95 0.80 2.31 -11.85
C SER A 95 1.35 1.91 -10.50
N LEU A 96 0.57 2.12 -9.44
CA LEU A 96 0.95 1.70 -8.10
C LEU A 96 1.10 0.18 -8.02
N TYR A 97 0.16 -0.57 -8.59
CA TYR A 97 0.27 -2.02 -8.66
C TYR A 97 1.54 -2.47 -9.39
N LYS A 98 1.80 -1.93 -10.57
CA LYS A 98 2.98 -2.31 -11.37
C LYS A 98 4.29 -2.01 -10.64
N LEU A 99 4.30 -0.95 -9.86
CA LEU A 99 5.46 -0.55 -9.08
C LEU A 99 5.80 -1.54 -7.98
N LEU A 100 4.76 -2.11 -7.35
CA LEU A 100 4.91 -2.98 -6.18
C LEU A 100 4.92 -4.46 -6.53
N GLN A 101 4.18 -4.89 -7.56
CA GLN A 101 4.12 -6.30 -7.94
C GLN A 101 5.52 -6.79 -8.35
N GLY A 102 5.98 -7.82 -7.69
CA GLY A 102 7.29 -8.39 -7.94
C GLY A 102 8.45 -7.63 -7.30
N PHE A 103 8.19 -6.53 -6.60
CA PHE A 103 9.25 -5.80 -5.92
C PHE A 103 9.84 -6.64 -4.79
N ARG A 104 11.16 -6.74 -4.78
CA ARG A 104 11.91 -7.46 -3.76
C ARG A 104 12.66 -6.46 -2.90
N ILE A 105 12.32 -6.40 -1.62
CA ILE A 105 12.88 -5.43 -0.68
C ILE A 105 14.35 -5.74 -0.39
N SER A 106 14.67 -7.02 -0.22
CA SER A 106 16.04 -7.49 0.03
C SER A 106 16.20 -8.92 -0.48
N LYS A 107 17.44 -9.43 -0.42
CA LYS A 107 17.76 -10.79 -0.86
C LYS A 107 17.10 -11.85 0.01
N GLU A 108 16.88 -11.56 1.29
CA GLU A 108 16.28 -12.48 2.25
C GLU A 108 14.75 -12.50 2.19
N MET A 109 14.17 -11.59 1.42
CA MET A 109 12.73 -11.44 1.30
C MET A 109 12.24 -11.90 -0.06
N GLY A 110 11.06 -12.52 -0.07
CA GLY A 110 10.37 -12.81 -1.31
C GLY A 110 9.80 -11.52 -1.91
N SER A 111 9.46 -11.58 -3.18
CA SER A 111 8.84 -10.45 -3.88
C SER A 111 7.39 -10.24 -3.43
N LEU A 112 6.94 -9.00 -3.49
CA LEU A 112 5.54 -8.65 -3.22
C LEU A 112 4.63 -9.27 -4.28
N LYS A 113 3.54 -9.89 -3.83
CA LYS A 113 2.51 -10.47 -4.70
C LYS A 113 1.15 -10.01 -4.25
N ARG A 114 0.40 -9.43 -5.16
CA ARG A 114 -0.96 -8.99 -4.88
C ARG A 114 -1.86 -10.20 -4.63
N THR A 115 -2.60 -10.17 -3.52
CA THR A 115 -3.53 -11.23 -3.12
C THR A 115 -4.97 -10.77 -3.10
N LYS A 116 -5.21 -9.46 -2.97
CA LYS A 116 -6.58 -8.93 -2.88
C LYS A 116 -6.61 -7.49 -3.36
N SER A 117 -7.67 -7.13 -4.05
CA SER A 117 -7.98 -5.76 -4.44
C SER A 117 -9.44 -5.47 -4.10
N THR A 118 -9.70 -4.30 -3.56
CA THR A 118 -11.05 -3.80 -3.34
C THR A 118 -11.05 -2.28 -3.50
N ASP A 119 -12.19 -1.72 -3.81
CA ASP A 119 -12.35 -0.28 -3.85
C ASP A 119 -13.66 0.12 -3.21
N TYR A 120 -13.71 1.32 -2.69
CA TYR A 120 -14.88 1.86 -2.00
C TYR A 120 -14.82 3.38 -1.96
N ALA A 121 -15.96 3.99 -1.69
CA ALA A 121 -16.04 5.42 -1.45
C ALA A 121 -16.16 5.70 0.05
N ILE A 122 -15.58 6.82 0.48
CA ILE A 122 -15.72 7.32 1.85
C ILE A 122 -16.38 8.70 1.81
N PRO A 123 -16.97 9.19 2.93
CA PRO A 123 -17.59 10.51 2.98
C PRO A 123 -16.62 11.62 2.59
N GLY A 124 -17.15 12.69 1.98
CA GLY A 124 -16.34 13.81 1.54
C GLY A 124 -15.87 13.71 0.10
N GLY A 125 -16.46 12.83 -0.72
CA GLY A 125 -16.13 12.71 -2.14
C GLY A 125 -14.77 12.06 -2.39
N LYS A 126 -14.40 11.07 -1.60
CA LYS A 126 -13.14 10.33 -1.75
C LYS A 126 -13.38 8.93 -2.28
N LYS A 127 -12.51 8.50 -3.19
CA LYS A 127 -12.45 7.11 -3.67
C LYS A 127 -11.16 6.47 -3.16
N VAL A 128 -11.28 5.26 -2.61
CA VAL A 128 -10.14 4.51 -2.08
C VAL A 128 -9.98 3.20 -2.85
N TYR A 129 -8.77 2.96 -3.33
CA TYR A 129 -8.35 1.69 -3.92
C TYR A 129 -7.42 1.01 -2.93
N GLU A 130 -7.81 -0.17 -2.46
CA GLU A 130 -7.11 -0.90 -1.42
C GLU A 130 -6.56 -2.19 -2.00
N THR A 131 -5.25 -2.38 -1.89
CA THR A 131 -4.56 -3.56 -2.44
C THR A 131 -3.73 -4.20 -1.35
N THR A 132 -3.88 -5.50 -1.16
CA THR A 132 -3.09 -6.28 -0.22
C THR A 132 -2.04 -7.06 -0.98
N PHE A 133 -0.81 -6.98 -0.50
CA PHE A 133 0.34 -7.72 -1.02
C PHE A 133 0.82 -8.69 0.06
N ARG A 134 1.32 -9.83 -0.38
CA ARG A 134 1.94 -10.81 0.47
C ARG A 134 3.39 -11.00 0.05
N PHE A 135 4.26 -11.20 1.04
CA PHE A 135 5.64 -11.58 0.83
C PHE A 135 6.12 -12.38 2.05
N ASN A 136 7.23 -13.08 1.88
CA ASN A 136 7.82 -13.83 2.99
C ASN A 136 9.27 -13.43 3.18
N TYR A 137 9.80 -13.71 4.37
CA TYR A 137 11.22 -13.59 4.60
C TYR A 137 11.68 -14.51 5.73
N HIS A 138 12.99 -14.76 5.77
CA HIS A 138 13.61 -15.52 6.82
C HIS A 138 14.31 -14.57 7.78
N ASP A 139 13.92 -14.65 9.06
CA ASP A 139 14.59 -13.91 10.13
C ASP A 139 15.58 -14.81 10.82
N ASN A 140 16.86 -14.53 10.62
CA ASN A 140 17.97 -15.26 11.23
C ASN A 140 18.69 -14.46 12.32
N SER A 141 18.07 -13.36 12.78
CA SER A 141 18.69 -12.47 13.78
C SER A 141 18.96 -13.17 15.11
N ALA A 142 18.16 -14.19 15.46
CA ALA A 142 18.34 -15.01 16.64
C ALA A 142 18.93 -16.40 16.34
N ALA A 143 19.55 -16.57 15.16
CA ALA A 143 20.12 -17.84 14.77
C ALA A 143 21.20 -18.30 15.75
N ILE A 144 21.16 -19.60 16.10
CA ILE A 144 22.16 -20.22 16.96
C ILE A 144 23.42 -20.46 16.12
N ARG A 145 24.51 -19.83 16.54
CA ARG A 145 25.82 -20.02 15.92
C ARG A 145 26.63 -21.02 16.73
N GLN A 146 27.26 -21.95 16.02
CA GLN A 146 28.20 -22.91 16.62
C GLN A 146 29.61 -22.52 16.30
#